data_1d8bdb741bb0b5c63d51a3c58291219c
#
_entry.id   1d8bdb741bb0b5c63d51a3c58291219c
#
_cell.length_a   1.000
_cell.length_b   1.000
_cell.length_c   1.000
_cell.angle_alpha   90.00
_cell.angle_beta   90.00
_cell.angle_gamma   90.00
#
_symmetry.space_group_name_H-M   'P 1'
#
loop_
_entity.id
_entity.type
_entity.pdbx_description
1 polymer ?
#
loop_
_entity_poly.entity_id
_entity_poly.type
_entity_poly.pdbx_seq_one_letter_code
_entity_poly.pdbx_strand_id
1 'polypeptide(L)'
;NVHASLLPKWRGAAPIQRSIMNLDTETGVSIMKIVEDLDAGPIIHQSKIKINENMNTQAVSEILSRLGAKALIDSIERIKNKEIKFKEQDHNKATYAKKISKIEGKIEWNETSKKILAKINGLNPNPGAWFEYKRERYKVWKAKIVESSGQAGFTINDKLTIACKDNCIQILEIQKEGKIRLSTEKFLVGNQIKLGEKIV
;
A
#
# COMPACT_ATOMS: atom_id res chain seq x y z
N ASN A 1 -3.47 -12.17 19.80
CA ASN A 1 -2.82 -11.72 18.56
C ASN A 1 -3.00 -10.22 18.36
N VAL A 2 -1.98 -9.59 17.77
CA VAL A 2 -2.02 -8.19 17.29
C VAL A 2 -2.13 -8.24 15.76
N HIS A 3 -3.27 -7.83 15.23
CA HIS A 3 -3.52 -7.85 13.78
C HIS A 3 -3.60 -6.43 13.23
N ALA A 4 -2.86 -6.17 12.14
CA ALA A 4 -2.69 -4.83 11.57
C ALA A 4 -3.85 -4.41 10.64
N SER A 5 -5.09 -4.60 11.08
CA SER A 5 -6.31 -4.09 10.43
C SER A 5 -7.42 -3.86 11.44
N LEU A 6 -8.51 -3.23 10.99
CA LEU A 6 -9.78 -3.15 11.70
C LEU A 6 -10.62 -4.39 11.35
N LEU A 7 -10.40 -5.51 12.07
CA LEU A 7 -11.17 -6.74 11.88
C LEU A 7 -12.69 -6.47 12.02
N PRO A 8 -13.52 -7.13 11.23
CA PRO A 8 -13.27 -8.31 10.39
C PRO A 8 -12.67 -8.01 9.00
N LYS A 9 -12.35 -6.76 8.67
CA LYS A 9 -11.70 -6.44 7.38
C LYS A 9 -10.24 -6.88 7.37
N TRP A 10 -9.80 -7.40 6.22
CA TRP A 10 -8.40 -7.70 5.93
C TRP A 10 -7.80 -8.79 6.82
N ARG A 11 -8.53 -9.89 7.09
CA ARG A 11 -7.96 -11.11 7.66
C ARG A 11 -6.84 -11.64 6.77
N GLY A 12 -5.71 -12.09 7.34
CA GLY A 12 -4.63 -12.73 6.59
C GLY A 12 -3.32 -11.95 6.53
N ALA A 13 -2.52 -12.20 5.48
CA ALA A 13 -1.07 -11.97 5.49
C ALA A 13 -0.61 -10.54 5.19
N ALA A 14 -1.42 -9.72 4.51
CA ALA A 14 -0.97 -8.41 4.01
C ALA A 14 -2.02 -7.29 4.24
N PRO A 15 -2.55 -7.12 5.47
CA PRO A 15 -3.65 -6.20 5.73
C PRO A 15 -3.31 -4.74 5.42
N ILE A 16 -2.10 -4.28 5.74
CA ILE A 16 -1.67 -2.89 5.52
C ILE A 16 -1.60 -2.58 4.03
N GLN A 17 -0.91 -3.43 3.26
CA GLN A 17 -0.79 -3.26 1.81
C GLN A 17 -2.15 -3.26 1.13
N ARG A 18 -3.01 -4.21 1.49
CA ARG A 18 -4.34 -4.35 0.90
C ARG A 18 -5.24 -3.16 1.22
N SER A 19 -5.22 -2.63 2.43
CA SER A 19 -6.02 -1.46 2.79
C SER A 19 -5.58 -0.21 2.01
N ILE A 20 -4.26 0.02 1.85
CA ILE A 20 -3.74 1.14 1.05
C ILE A 20 -4.12 0.96 -0.43
N MET A 21 -3.87 -0.22 -1.01
CA MET A 21 -4.18 -0.50 -2.42
C MET A 21 -5.67 -0.46 -2.73
N ASN A 22 -6.52 -0.72 -1.73
CA ASN A 22 -7.97 -0.61 -1.83
C ASN A 22 -8.50 0.82 -1.65
N LEU A 23 -7.62 1.80 -1.42
CA LEU A 23 -7.99 3.20 -1.17
C LEU A 23 -8.85 3.37 0.10
N ASP A 24 -8.66 2.51 1.11
CA ASP A 24 -9.34 2.69 2.39
C ASP A 24 -8.91 4.02 3.01
N THR A 25 -9.86 4.74 3.60
CA THR A 25 -9.60 6.03 4.27
C THR A 25 -9.13 5.87 5.70
N GLU A 26 -9.30 4.67 6.29
CA GLU A 26 -8.85 4.32 7.63
C GLU A 26 -8.37 2.88 7.70
N THR A 27 -7.44 2.62 8.60
CA THR A 27 -6.99 1.29 9.01
C THR A 27 -6.75 1.30 10.52
N GLY A 28 -6.19 0.23 11.07
CA GLY A 28 -5.92 0.19 12.50
C GLY A 28 -5.26 -1.10 12.95
N VAL A 29 -5.32 -1.33 14.24
CA VAL A 29 -4.86 -2.54 14.90
C VAL A 29 -6.03 -3.14 15.68
N SER A 30 -6.18 -4.46 15.59
CA SER A 30 -7.10 -5.25 16.42
C SER A 30 -6.32 -6.16 17.34
N ILE A 31 -6.62 -6.13 18.63
CA ILE A 31 -6.19 -7.14 19.61
C ILE A 31 -7.29 -8.17 19.70
N MET A 32 -6.97 -9.42 19.40
CA MET A 32 -7.95 -10.49 19.30
C MET A 32 -7.48 -11.79 19.95
N LYS A 33 -8.41 -12.65 20.35
CA LYS A 33 -8.14 -14.02 20.78
C LYS A 33 -7.78 -14.87 19.56
N ILE A 34 -6.79 -15.76 19.70
CA ILE A 34 -6.45 -16.74 18.67
C ILE A 34 -7.47 -17.86 18.70
N VAL A 35 -8.00 -18.22 17.54
CA VAL A 35 -8.88 -19.35 17.27
C VAL A 35 -8.36 -20.14 16.08
N GLU A 36 -8.98 -21.28 15.74
CA GLU A 36 -8.56 -22.12 14.62
C GLU A 36 -8.69 -21.42 13.26
N ASP A 37 -9.80 -20.70 13.07
CA ASP A 37 -10.04 -19.94 11.84
C ASP A 37 -9.14 -18.71 11.73
N LEU A 38 -8.68 -18.42 10.50
CA LEU A 38 -7.75 -17.33 10.20
C LEU A 38 -8.29 -15.97 10.64
N ASP A 39 -7.63 -15.36 11.63
CA ASP A 39 -7.91 -14.03 12.17
C ASP A 39 -9.41 -13.78 12.50
N ALA A 40 -10.14 -14.84 12.88
CA ALA A 40 -11.59 -14.83 13.10
C ALA A 40 -12.01 -14.70 14.56
N GLY A 41 -11.08 -14.74 15.50
CA GLY A 41 -11.37 -14.74 16.92
C GLY A 41 -11.95 -13.43 17.46
N PRO A 42 -12.58 -13.49 18.64
CA PRO A 42 -13.19 -12.33 19.28
C PRO A 42 -12.19 -11.20 19.53
N ILE A 43 -12.66 -9.98 19.34
CA ILE A 43 -11.84 -8.76 19.46
C ILE A 43 -11.93 -8.25 20.90
N ILE A 44 -10.77 -7.88 21.45
CA ILE A 44 -10.63 -7.26 22.77
C ILE A 44 -10.61 -5.73 22.63
N HIS A 45 -9.81 -5.22 21.68
CA HIS A 45 -9.59 -3.80 21.47
C HIS A 45 -9.30 -3.50 20.00
N GLN A 46 -9.68 -2.32 19.56
CA GLN A 46 -9.31 -1.77 18.25
C GLN A 46 -8.87 -0.32 18.39
N SER A 47 -7.75 0.00 17.76
CA SER A 47 -7.29 1.38 17.57
C SER A 47 -7.22 1.70 16.10
N LYS A 48 -7.71 2.87 15.69
CA LYS A 48 -7.75 3.26 14.27
C LYS A 48 -6.94 4.51 13.96
N ILE A 49 -6.49 4.59 12.72
CA ILE A 49 -5.83 5.76 12.14
C ILE A 49 -6.45 6.08 10.78
N LYS A 50 -6.34 7.33 10.36
CA LYS A 50 -6.66 7.74 9.00
C LYS A 50 -5.46 7.43 8.07
N ILE A 51 -5.76 6.98 6.86
CA ILE A 51 -4.80 6.83 5.77
C ILE A 51 -5.03 7.97 4.78
N ASN A 52 -3.95 8.56 4.27
CA ASN A 52 -3.99 9.53 3.18
C ASN A 52 -3.07 9.08 2.03
N GLU A 53 -3.21 9.71 0.89
CA GLU A 53 -2.52 9.36 -0.35
C GLU A 53 -0.99 9.50 -0.31
N ASN A 54 -0.43 10.17 0.71
CA ASN A 54 1.00 10.33 0.88
C ASN A 54 1.64 9.25 1.77
N MET A 55 0.81 8.37 2.37
CA MET A 55 1.27 7.32 3.27
C MET A 55 1.54 6.02 2.52
N ASN A 56 2.74 5.50 2.65
CA ASN A 56 3.11 4.17 2.15
C ASN A 56 3.00 3.11 3.25
N THR A 57 3.18 1.84 2.87
CA THR A 57 3.11 0.71 3.81
C THR A 57 4.11 0.84 4.96
N GLN A 58 5.31 1.36 4.73
CA GLN A 58 6.30 1.54 5.79
C GLN A 58 5.79 2.54 6.83
N ALA A 59 5.35 3.73 6.41
CA ALA A 59 4.85 4.76 7.31
C ALA A 59 3.64 4.28 8.13
N VAL A 60 2.69 3.59 7.47
CA VAL A 60 1.54 3.01 8.16
C VAL A 60 1.97 1.93 9.15
N SER A 61 2.89 1.04 8.77
CA SER A 61 3.41 -0.02 9.65
C SER A 61 4.07 0.52 10.90
N GLU A 62 4.86 1.59 10.79
CA GLU A 62 5.51 2.23 11.93
C GLU A 62 4.50 2.80 12.92
N ILE A 63 3.43 3.44 12.43
CA ILE A 63 2.36 3.96 13.28
C ILE A 63 1.61 2.80 13.96
N LEU A 64 1.20 1.79 13.18
CA LEU A 64 0.44 0.65 13.68
C LEU A 64 1.25 -0.20 14.67
N SER A 65 2.56 -0.31 14.48
CA SER A 65 3.45 -1.02 15.42
C SER A 65 3.43 -0.38 16.82
N ARG A 66 3.53 0.97 16.89
CA ARG A 66 3.47 1.71 18.17
C ARG A 66 2.08 1.59 18.81
N LEU A 67 1.02 1.75 18.02
CA LEU A 67 -0.35 1.60 18.50
C LEU A 67 -0.64 0.18 18.98
N GLY A 68 -0.18 -0.82 18.24
CA GLY A 68 -0.35 -2.23 18.57
C GLY A 68 0.36 -2.62 19.87
N ALA A 69 1.58 -2.13 20.07
CA ALA A 69 2.32 -2.37 21.30
C ALA A 69 1.59 -1.80 22.53
N LYS A 70 1.11 -0.56 22.44
CA LYS A 70 0.33 0.06 23.52
C LYS A 70 -0.98 -0.69 23.77
N ALA A 71 -1.75 -0.94 22.69
CA ALA A 71 -3.02 -1.64 22.80
C ALA A 71 -2.88 -3.06 23.37
N LEU A 72 -1.76 -3.75 23.07
CA LEU A 72 -1.49 -5.09 23.61
C LEU A 72 -1.25 -5.03 25.11
N ILE A 73 -0.42 -4.10 25.60
CA ILE A 73 -0.13 -3.93 27.04
C ILE A 73 -1.43 -3.63 27.78
N ASP A 74 -2.18 -2.62 27.33
CA ASP A 74 -3.47 -2.22 27.93
C ASP A 74 -4.46 -3.42 27.95
N SER A 75 -4.46 -4.24 26.89
CA SER A 75 -5.33 -5.42 26.82
C SER A 75 -4.90 -6.51 27.80
N ILE A 76 -3.59 -6.75 27.98
CA ILE A 76 -3.08 -7.74 28.95
C ILE A 76 -3.44 -7.34 30.38
N GLU A 77 -3.29 -6.06 30.73
CA GLU A 77 -3.66 -5.56 32.05
C GLU A 77 -5.16 -5.76 32.35
N ARG A 78 -6.01 -5.44 31.36
CA ARG A 78 -7.46 -5.66 31.47
C ARG A 78 -7.82 -7.14 31.58
N ILE A 79 -7.09 -8.04 30.88
CA ILE A 79 -7.25 -9.50 31.04
C ILE A 79 -6.94 -9.92 32.47
N LYS A 80 -5.79 -9.46 33.00
CA LYS A 80 -5.34 -9.77 34.35
C LYS A 80 -6.35 -9.32 35.41
N ASN A 81 -6.94 -8.16 35.22
CA ASN A 81 -7.96 -7.59 36.11
C ASN A 81 -9.37 -8.16 35.92
N LYS A 82 -9.58 -9.08 34.97
CA LYS A 82 -10.89 -9.63 34.59
C LYS A 82 -11.90 -8.56 34.09
N GLU A 83 -11.41 -7.47 33.51
CA GLU A 83 -12.20 -6.32 33.01
C GLU A 83 -12.48 -6.41 31.51
N ILE A 84 -12.33 -7.60 30.90
CA ILE A 84 -12.46 -7.77 29.46
C ILE A 84 -13.87 -8.13 29.05
N LYS A 85 -14.30 -7.46 27.98
CA LYS A 85 -15.44 -7.90 27.16
C LYS A 85 -14.91 -8.26 25.76
N PHE A 86 -15.08 -9.53 25.38
CA PHE A 86 -14.83 -9.99 24.03
C PHE A 86 -15.99 -9.60 23.13
N LYS A 87 -15.67 -9.07 21.95
CA LYS A 87 -16.65 -8.78 20.90
C LYS A 87 -16.45 -9.75 19.74
N GLU A 88 -17.46 -10.55 19.46
CA GLU A 88 -17.46 -11.43 18.30
C GLU A 88 -17.38 -10.62 17.00
N GLN A 89 -16.69 -11.18 16.01
CA GLN A 89 -16.60 -10.58 14.70
C GLN A 89 -17.85 -10.89 13.87
N ASP A 90 -18.34 -9.90 13.10
CA ASP A 90 -19.36 -10.15 12.09
C ASP A 90 -18.72 -10.79 10.85
N HIS A 91 -18.86 -12.10 10.73
CA HIS A 91 -18.23 -12.89 9.67
C HIS A 91 -18.75 -12.49 8.27
N ASN A 92 -19.96 -11.94 8.17
CA ASN A 92 -20.52 -11.47 6.89
C ASN A 92 -19.79 -10.24 6.36
N LYS A 93 -19.07 -9.49 7.22
CA LYS A 93 -18.27 -8.32 6.85
C LYS A 93 -16.77 -8.64 6.68
N ALA A 94 -16.40 -9.91 6.78
CA ALA A 94 -15.00 -10.29 6.65
C ALA A 94 -14.50 -10.10 5.22
N THR A 95 -13.31 -9.51 5.10
CA THR A 95 -12.54 -9.44 3.86
C THR A 95 -11.14 -10.01 4.08
N TYR A 96 -10.46 -10.42 3.01
CA TYR A 96 -9.22 -11.17 3.13
C TYR A 96 -8.05 -10.47 2.45
N ALA A 97 -6.94 -10.41 3.17
CA ALA A 97 -5.67 -9.81 2.75
C ALA A 97 -4.69 -10.92 2.33
N LYS A 98 -4.86 -11.43 1.11
CA LYS A 98 -3.95 -12.43 0.53
C LYS A 98 -2.52 -11.88 0.46
N LYS A 99 -1.54 -12.77 0.65
CA LYS A 99 -0.11 -12.47 0.48
C LYS A 99 0.14 -11.76 -0.85
N ILE A 100 1.00 -10.75 -0.85
CA ILE A 100 1.39 -10.00 -2.06
C ILE A 100 2.38 -10.84 -2.87
N SER A 101 2.13 -10.97 -4.17
CA SER A 101 3.04 -11.58 -5.12
C SER A 101 3.86 -10.50 -5.86
N LYS A 102 5.05 -10.87 -6.36
CA LYS A 102 5.91 -9.94 -7.11
C LYS A 102 5.27 -9.44 -8.41
N ILE A 103 4.44 -10.26 -9.04
CA ILE A 103 3.76 -9.91 -10.30
C ILE A 103 2.69 -8.85 -10.09
N GLU A 104 2.04 -8.81 -8.93
CA GLU A 104 1.08 -7.76 -8.59
C GLU A 104 1.71 -6.36 -8.57
N GLY A 105 3.04 -6.27 -8.48
CA GLY A 105 3.76 -5.01 -8.54
C GLY A 105 3.76 -4.36 -9.92
N LYS A 106 3.41 -5.07 -11.00
CA LYS A 106 3.32 -4.46 -12.33
C LYS A 106 2.24 -3.37 -12.35
N ILE A 107 2.62 -2.20 -12.86
CA ILE A 107 1.71 -1.05 -12.99
C ILE A 107 0.91 -1.22 -14.28
N GLU A 108 -0.41 -1.17 -14.15
CA GLU A 108 -1.34 -1.17 -15.27
C GLU A 108 -1.82 0.26 -15.55
N TRP A 109 -1.27 0.90 -16.56
CA TRP A 109 -1.52 2.32 -16.84
C TRP A 109 -2.96 2.63 -17.25
N ASN A 110 -3.75 1.63 -17.66
CA ASN A 110 -5.19 1.75 -17.93
C ASN A 110 -6.07 1.86 -16.65
N GLU A 111 -5.47 1.75 -15.48
CA GLU A 111 -6.15 2.02 -14.21
C GLU A 111 -6.19 3.53 -13.91
N THR A 112 -7.02 3.92 -12.94
CA THR A 112 -7.07 5.32 -12.49
C THR A 112 -5.76 5.72 -11.78
N SER A 113 -5.39 6.97 -11.89
CA SER A 113 -4.20 7.54 -11.24
C SER A 113 -4.19 7.30 -9.72
N LYS A 114 -5.36 7.36 -9.06
CA LYS A 114 -5.51 7.03 -7.64
C LYS A 114 -5.17 5.58 -7.34
N LYS A 115 -5.64 4.63 -8.14
CA LYS A 115 -5.32 3.20 -7.96
C LYS A 115 -3.84 2.92 -8.19
N ILE A 116 -3.23 3.55 -9.20
CA ILE A 116 -1.80 3.41 -9.49
C ILE A 116 -0.97 3.98 -8.33
N LEU A 117 -1.30 5.17 -7.84
CA LEU A 117 -0.61 5.76 -6.68
C LEU A 117 -0.75 4.89 -5.44
N ALA A 118 -1.96 4.37 -5.18
CA ALA A 118 -2.22 3.45 -4.07
C ALA A 118 -1.41 2.14 -4.20
N LYS A 119 -1.25 1.59 -5.41
CA LYS A 119 -0.38 0.44 -5.67
C LYS A 119 1.08 0.78 -5.37
N ILE A 120 1.59 1.92 -5.84
CA ILE A 120 2.95 2.38 -5.56
C ILE A 120 3.19 2.49 -4.05
N ASN A 121 2.28 3.14 -3.32
CA ASN A 121 2.40 3.32 -1.88
C ASN A 121 2.18 2.02 -1.10
N GLY A 122 1.19 1.21 -1.47
CA GLY A 122 0.88 -0.06 -0.81
C GLY A 122 1.98 -1.11 -0.95
N LEU A 123 2.76 -1.06 -2.03
CA LEU A 123 3.86 -1.99 -2.27
C LEU A 123 5.24 -1.44 -1.88
N ASN A 124 5.34 -0.23 -1.36
CA ASN A 124 6.58 0.38 -0.90
C ASN A 124 6.77 0.13 0.61
N PRO A 125 7.86 -0.51 1.07
CA PRO A 125 9.11 -0.79 0.34
C PRO A 125 9.18 -2.17 -0.35
N ASN A 126 8.21 -3.06 -0.16
CA ASN A 126 8.31 -4.42 -0.66
C ASN A 126 6.96 -4.96 -1.15
N PRO A 127 6.90 -5.53 -2.39
CA PRO A 127 7.99 -5.79 -3.34
C PRO A 127 8.41 -4.58 -4.19
N GLY A 128 7.68 -3.46 -4.13
CA GLY A 128 7.76 -2.29 -4.99
C GLY A 128 6.89 -2.43 -6.24
N ALA A 129 6.21 -1.33 -6.62
CA ALA A 129 5.52 -1.24 -7.89
C ALA A 129 6.52 -1.00 -9.03
N TRP A 130 6.26 -1.52 -10.22
CA TRP A 130 7.20 -1.48 -11.32
C TRP A 130 6.50 -1.46 -12.68
N PHE A 131 7.23 -0.97 -13.69
CA PHE A 131 6.86 -1.02 -15.10
C PHE A 131 8.04 -1.51 -15.94
N GLU A 132 7.78 -1.82 -17.20
CA GLU A 132 8.81 -2.16 -18.18
C GLU A 132 8.93 -1.08 -19.27
N TYR A 133 10.17 -0.75 -19.61
CA TYR A 133 10.50 0.10 -20.73
C TYR A 133 11.73 -0.45 -21.44
N LYS A 134 11.63 -0.69 -22.75
CA LYS A 134 12.69 -1.30 -23.58
C LYS A 134 13.23 -2.61 -23.01
N ARG A 135 12.34 -3.47 -22.49
CA ARG A 135 12.62 -4.78 -21.86
C ARG A 135 13.44 -4.70 -20.57
N GLU A 136 13.54 -3.54 -19.98
CA GLU A 136 14.17 -3.33 -18.67
C GLU A 136 13.11 -2.96 -17.65
N ARG A 137 13.28 -3.43 -16.41
CA ARG A 137 12.35 -3.17 -15.32
C ARG A 137 12.78 -1.95 -14.51
N TYR A 138 11.78 -1.13 -14.20
CA TYR A 138 11.94 0.08 -13.39
C TYR A 138 10.95 0.07 -12.23
N LYS A 139 11.44 0.13 -11.00
CA LYS A 139 10.60 0.30 -9.81
C LYS A 139 10.30 1.77 -9.58
N VAL A 140 9.07 2.03 -9.16
CA VAL A 140 8.61 3.37 -8.76
C VAL A 140 8.50 3.40 -7.24
N TRP A 141 9.27 4.28 -6.62
CA TRP A 141 9.31 4.39 -5.16
C TRP A 141 8.50 5.57 -4.63
N LYS A 142 8.39 6.63 -5.42
CA LYS A 142 7.59 7.80 -5.09
C LYS A 142 6.99 8.41 -6.34
N ALA A 143 5.74 8.79 -6.26
CA ALA A 143 5.02 9.42 -7.35
C ALA A 143 3.96 10.40 -6.80
N LYS A 144 3.41 11.21 -7.68
CA LYS A 144 2.25 12.05 -7.40
C LYS A 144 1.29 12.07 -8.58
N ILE A 145 0.03 12.35 -8.31
CA ILE A 145 -0.98 12.60 -9.34
C ILE A 145 -0.78 14.01 -9.88
N VAL A 146 -0.91 14.17 -11.19
CA VAL A 146 -0.90 15.44 -11.91
C VAL A 146 -2.15 15.52 -12.75
N GLU A 147 -2.91 16.60 -12.61
CA GLU A 147 -4.08 16.89 -13.45
C GLU A 147 -3.61 17.20 -14.86
N SER A 148 -3.66 16.22 -15.71
CA SER A 148 -3.31 16.27 -17.12
C SER A 148 -3.92 15.08 -17.83
N SER A 149 -3.89 15.06 -19.16
CA SER A 149 -4.45 13.98 -19.99
C SER A 149 -3.48 13.53 -21.05
N GLY A 150 -3.69 12.32 -21.55
CA GLY A 150 -2.90 11.71 -22.61
C GLY A 150 -3.36 10.28 -22.87
N GLN A 151 -2.74 9.62 -23.81
CA GLN A 151 -2.98 8.20 -24.04
C GLN A 151 -2.36 7.38 -22.90
N ALA A 152 -3.16 6.55 -22.24
CA ALA A 152 -2.70 5.74 -21.10
C ALA A 152 -1.45 4.91 -21.46
N GLY A 153 -0.45 4.95 -20.59
CA GLY A 153 0.83 4.28 -20.77
C GLY A 153 1.85 5.07 -21.60
N PHE A 154 1.54 6.29 -22.02
CA PHE A 154 2.51 7.13 -22.74
C PHE A 154 3.04 8.26 -21.86
N THR A 155 4.30 8.59 -22.03
CA THR A 155 4.93 9.76 -21.40
C THR A 155 4.40 11.05 -22.04
N ILE A 156 4.06 12.04 -21.20
CA ILE A 156 3.44 13.30 -21.65
C ILE A 156 4.36 14.52 -21.49
N ASN A 157 5.52 14.36 -20.90
CA ASN A 157 6.53 15.44 -20.76
C ASN A 157 7.92 14.86 -20.43
N ASP A 158 8.89 15.75 -20.29
CA ASP A 158 10.29 15.48 -19.95
C ASP A 158 10.56 15.19 -18.45
N LYS A 159 9.51 15.25 -17.60
CA LYS A 159 9.60 14.99 -16.15
C LYS A 159 9.16 13.57 -15.76
N LEU A 160 9.14 12.65 -16.73
CA LEU A 160 8.65 11.27 -16.54
C LEU A 160 7.24 11.22 -15.94
N THR A 161 6.32 11.94 -16.58
CA THR A 161 4.89 11.90 -16.27
C THR A 161 4.21 10.99 -17.29
N ILE A 162 3.46 10.01 -16.80
CA ILE A 162 2.83 8.97 -17.61
C ILE A 162 1.32 9.11 -17.50
N ALA A 163 0.63 9.13 -18.63
CA ALA A 163 -0.82 9.21 -18.68
C ALA A 163 -1.46 7.91 -18.16
N CYS A 164 -2.56 8.07 -17.44
CA CYS A 164 -3.39 7.00 -16.91
C CYS A 164 -4.80 7.08 -17.50
N LYS A 165 -5.73 6.29 -16.97
CA LYS A 165 -7.13 6.29 -17.43
C LYS A 165 -7.82 7.66 -17.26
N ASP A 166 -7.48 8.43 -16.23
CA ASP A 166 -8.15 9.68 -15.85
C ASP A 166 -7.21 10.89 -15.82
N ASN A 167 -6.16 10.82 -15.06
CA ASN A 167 -5.12 11.82 -14.88
C ASN A 167 -3.75 11.23 -15.25
N CYS A 168 -2.67 11.82 -14.74
CA CYS A 168 -1.31 11.35 -14.99
C CYS A 168 -0.59 11.07 -13.68
N ILE A 169 0.40 10.19 -13.72
CA ILE A 169 1.34 9.91 -12.64
C ILE A 169 2.70 10.50 -12.99
N GLN A 170 3.16 11.46 -12.21
CA GLN A 170 4.55 11.93 -12.26
C GLN A 170 5.39 11.08 -11.30
N ILE A 171 6.39 10.40 -11.82
CA ILE A 171 7.35 9.64 -11.05
C ILE A 171 8.36 10.60 -10.43
N LEU A 172 8.59 10.49 -9.11
CA LEU A 172 9.51 11.33 -8.35
C LEU A 172 10.78 10.59 -7.95
N GLU A 173 10.67 9.29 -7.70
CA GLU A 173 11.78 8.42 -7.38
C GLU A 173 11.65 7.09 -8.11
N ILE A 174 12.72 6.67 -8.75
CA ILE A 174 12.79 5.52 -9.65
C ILE A 174 14.04 4.70 -9.40
N GLN A 175 13.97 3.42 -9.72
CA GLN A 175 15.10 2.52 -9.65
C GLN A 175 15.08 1.58 -10.86
N LYS A 176 16.09 1.66 -11.71
CA LYS A 176 16.35 0.66 -12.73
C LYS A 176 16.83 -0.64 -12.09
N GLU A 177 16.42 -1.79 -12.60
CA GLU A 177 16.84 -3.09 -12.07
C GLU A 177 18.37 -3.21 -12.01
N GLY A 178 18.89 -3.72 -10.88
CA GLY A 178 20.34 -3.83 -10.62
C GLY A 178 21.06 -2.50 -10.36
N LYS A 179 20.35 -1.37 -10.25
CA LYS A 179 20.94 -0.05 -9.98
C LYS A 179 20.41 0.53 -8.66
N ILE A 180 20.99 1.64 -8.22
CA ILE A 180 20.55 2.37 -7.03
C ILE A 180 19.26 3.15 -7.32
N ARG A 181 18.52 3.45 -6.27
CA ARG A 181 17.35 4.33 -6.29
C ARG A 181 17.80 5.78 -6.48
N LEU A 182 17.14 6.51 -7.37
CA LEU A 182 17.46 7.90 -7.71
C LEU A 182 16.20 8.75 -7.73
N SER A 183 16.34 10.08 -7.49
CA SER A 183 15.31 11.01 -7.92
C SER A 183 15.18 10.99 -9.44
N THR A 184 13.96 11.19 -9.95
CA THR A 184 13.70 11.19 -11.40
C THR A 184 14.57 12.21 -12.14
N GLU A 185 14.83 13.36 -11.57
CA GLU A 185 15.72 14.37 -12.14
C GLU A 185 17.14 13.83 -12.37
N LYS A 186 17.73 13.20 -11.36
CA LYS A 186 19.06 12.58 -11.47
C LYS A 186 19.06 11.38 -12.44
N PHE A 187 17.99 10.61 -12.43
CA PHE A 187 17.84 9.49 -13.34
C PHE A 187 17.83 9.92 -14.81
N LEU A 188 17.10 10.98 -15.14
CA LEU A 188 16.94 11.47 -16.51
C LEU A 188 18.21 12.10 -17.10
N VAL A 189 19.17 12.53 -16.29
CA VAL A 189 20.50 12.98 -16.78
C VAL A 189 21.23 11.88 -17.55
N GLY A 190 21.13 10.62 -17.09
CA GLY A 190 21.81 9.48 -17.71
C GLY A 190 20.90 8.53 -18.48
N ASN A 191 19.58 8.72 -18.44
CA ASN A 191 18.60 7.80 -19.03
C ASN A 191 17.50 8.60 -19.73
N GLN A 192 17.51 8.61 -21.05
CA GLN A 192 16.50 9.36 -21.82
C GLN A 192 15.25 8.50 -22.05
N ILE A 193 14.19 8.78 -21.29
CA ILE A 193 12.82 8.38 -21.61
C ILE A 193 12.14 9.61 -22.22
N LYS A 194 11.93 9.59 -23.54
CA LYS A 194 11.45 10.78 -24.27
C LYS A 194 9.93 10.95 -24.14
N LEU A 195 9.46 12.13 -24.44
CA LEU A 195 8.05 12.43 -24.65
C LEU A 195 7.46 11.51 -25.72
N GLY A 196 6.24 10.99 -25.47
CA GLY A 196 5.53 10.12 -26.40
C GLY A 196 6.00 8.66 -26.44
N GLU A 197 6.91 8.27 -25.54
CA GLU A 197 7.34 6.87 -25.43
C GLU A 197 6.31 6.04 -24.68
N LYS A 198 6.06 4.81 -25.17
CA LYS A 198 5.15 3.86 -24.54
C LYS A 198 5.86 3.14 -23.38
N ILE A 199 5.23 3.15 -22.24
CA ILE A 199 5.63 2.44 -21.01
C ILE A 199 4.68 1.26 -20.80
N VAL A 200 5.19 0.07 -20.43
CA VAL A 200 4.40 -1.19 -20.36
C VAL A 200 4.46 -1.80 -18.96
#